data_50201c8cb435818ffb95fe55980c690b
#
_entry.id   50201c8cb435818ffb95fe55980c690b
#
_cell.length_a   1.000
_cell.length_b   1.000
_cell.length_c   1.000
_cell.angle_alpha   90.00
_cell.angle_beta   90.00
_cell.angle_gamma   90.00
#
_symmetry.space_group_name_H-M   'P 1'
#
loop_
_entity.id
_entity.type
_entity.pdbx_description
1 polymer ?
#
loop_
_entity_poly.entity_id
_entity_poly.type
_entity_poly.pdbx_seq_one_letter_code
_entity_poly.pdbx_strand_id
1 'polypeptide(L)'
;DKIRPADPEDIPAWMDLVWQTVGGYPYLTEQGYLPDLQKSIAEQRAFLWEDAGQAAGILIFSPESAAIDFIGIHPQYRKQNIFSAFLNRLRMEYPSCRRFQITTYRDQDKADPGYRRDLLRLGFLPDRLLTEYGYPTQRFLLPISPQEEFTCARKSFYF
;
A
#
# COMPACT_ATOMS: atom_id res chain seq x y z
N ASP A 1 11.03 -10.01 -10.87
CA ASP A 1 10.13 -9.24 -10.03
C ASP A 1 10.86 -8.03 -9.47
N LYS A 2 10.22 -6.87 -9.57
CA LYS A 2 10.82 -5.59 -9.15
C LYS A 2 10.52 -5.24 -7.68
N ILE A 3 9.73 -6.05 -7.00
CA ILE A 3 9.36 -5.82 -5.60
C ILE A 3 10.21 -6.69 -4.70
N ARG A 4 10.74 -6.10 -3.64
CA ARG A 4 11.47 -6.82 -2.61
C ARG A 4 11.22 -6.21 -1.23
N PRO A 5 11.44 -6.97 -0.15
CA PRO A 5 11.45 -6.39 1.19
C PRO A 5 12.56 -5.33 1.30
N ALA A 6 12.26 -4.28 2.04
CA ALA A 6 13.23 -3.21 2.27
C ALA A 6 14.24 -3.60 3.34
N ASP A 7 15.45 -3.10 3.18
CA ASP A 7 16.54 -3.22 4.14
C ASP A 7 16.81 -1.87 4.82
N PRO A 8 17.49 -1.84 5.97
CA PRO A 8 17.86 -0.56 6.59
C PRO A 8 18.66 0.36 5.67
N GLU A 9 19.41 -0.19 4.73
CA GLU A 9 20.18 0.59 3.75
C GLU A 9 19.28 1.36 2.77
N ASP A 10 18.03 0.95 2.65
CA ASP A 10 17.06 1.61 1.77
C ASP A 10 16.44 2.87 2.39
N ILE A 11 16.65 3.12 3.68
CA ILE A 11 15.98 4.20 4.39
C ILE A 11 16.18 5.57 3.72
N PRO A 12 17.39 5.97 3.31
CA PRO A 12 17.55 7.27 2.66
C PRO A 12 16.71 7.41 1.40
N ALA A 13 16.74 6.43 0.50
CA ALA A 13 15.95 6.45 -0.72
C ALA A 13 14.46 6.38 -0.43
N TRP A 14 14.07 5.60 0.58
CA TRP A 14 12.68 5.50 1.04
C TRP A 14 12.17 6.86 1.50
N MET A 15 12.94 7.54 2.37
CA MET A 15 12.51 8.84 2.91
C MET A 15 12.45 9.91 1.83
N ASP A 16 13.36 9.89 0.86
CA ASP A 16 13.26 10.79 -0.28
C ASP A 16 11.95 10.63 -1.02
N LEU A 17 11.52 9.37 -1.21
CA LEU A 17 10.27 9.08 -1.90
C LEU A 17 9.06 9.50 -1.06
N VAL A 18 9.12 9.32 0.26
CA VAL A 18 8.08 9.81 1.17
C VAL A 18 7.84 11.31 0.94
N TRP A 19 8.91 12.11 0.96
CA TRP A 19 8.77 13.56 0.82
C TRP A 19 8.30 14.00 -0.56
N GLN A 20 8.56 13.19 -1.57
CA GLN A 20 8.06 13.47 -2.93
C GLN A 20 6.58 13.14 -3.10
N THR A 21 6.04 12.26 -2.28
CA THR A 21 4.69 11.73 -2.46
C THR A 21 3.65 12.26 -1.47
N VAL A 22 4.10 12.72 -0.29
CA VAL A 22 3.17 13.13 0.77
C VAL A 22 2.86 14.62 0.80
N GLY A 23 3.07 15.33 -0.28
CA GLY A 23 2.97 16.79 -0.34
C GLY A 23 1.78 17.45 0.35
N GLY A 24 0.92 16.70 1.04
CA GLY A 24 -0.26 17.21 1.70
C GLY A 24 -0.55 16.66 3.08
N TYR A 25 0.31 15.82 3.66
CA TYR A 25 0.05 15.30 5.02
C TYR A 25 0.70 16.22 6.06
N PRO A 26 -0.06 17.18 6.63
CA PRO A 26 0.52 18.19 7.53
C PRO A 26 0.99 17.60 8.86
N TYR A 27 0.54 16.40 9.21
CA TYR A 27 0.91 15.73 10.44
C TYR A 27 2.02 14.70 10.27
N LEU A 28 2.52 14.48 9.05
CA LEU A 28 3.58 13.50 8.81
C LEU A 28 4.93 14.16 9.07
N THR A 29 5.64 13.67 10.09
CA THR A 29 6.98 14.14 10.44
C THR A 29 7.97 12.99 10.32
N GLU A 30 9.23 13.32 10.01
CA GLU A 30 10.27 12.29 9.96
C GLU A 30 10.43 11.60 11.31
N GLN A 31 10.34 12.36 12.38
CA GLN A 31 10.47 11.84 13.76
C GLN A 31 9.37 10.83 14.10
N GLY A 32 8.17 11.01 13.58
CA GLY A 32 7.09 10.07 13.79
C GLY A 32 7.13 8.90 12.84
N TYR A 33 7.55 9.13 11.60
CA TYR A 33 7.53 8.12 10.54
C TYR A 33 8.69 7.13 10.64
N LEU A 34 9.90 7.65 10.91
CA LEU A 34 11.12 6.83 10.85
C LEU A 34 11.12 5.63 11.81
N PRO A 35 10.70 5.77 13.09
CA PRO A 35 10.64 4.61 13.97
C PRO A 35 9.69 3.52 13.46
N ASP A 36 8.55 3.90 12.91
CA ASP A 36 7.58 2.95 12.34
C ASP A 36 8.16 2.26 11.12
N LEU A 37 8.87 3.00 10.28
CA LEU A 37 9.55 2.41 9.12
C LEU A 37 10.61 1.41 9.55
N GLN A 38 11.45 1.76 10.53
CA GLN A 38 12.48 0.88 11.04
C GLN A 38 11.89 -0.42 11.57
N LYS A 39 10.79 -0.32 12.32
CA LYS A 39 10.08 -1.49 12.83
C LYS A 39 9.51 -2.33 11.69
N SER A 40 8.91 -1.69 10.69
CA SER A 40 8.32 -2.37 9.54
C SER A 40 9.37 -3.12 8.73
N ILE A 41 10.54 -2.53 8.58
CA ILE A 41 11.67 -3.18 7.91
C ILE A 41 12.12 -4.41 8.71
N ALA A 42 12.29 -4.27 10.02
CA ALA A 42 12.71 -5.36 10.88
C ALA A 42 11.71 -6.52 10.85
N GLU A 43 10.43 -6.23 10.73
CA GLU A 43 9.34 -7.21 10.66
C GLU A 43 9.07 -7.70 9.24
N GLN A 44 9.83 -7.24 8.26
CA GLN A 44 9.72 -7.62 6.84
C GLN A 44 8.34 -7.35 6.24
N ARG A 45 7.74 -6.24 6.61
CA ARG A 45 6.44 -5.81 6.06
C ARG A 45 6.50 -4.44 5.38
N ALA A 46 7.72 -3.99 5.07
CA ALA A 46 7.99 -2.84 4.22
C ALA A 46 8.57 -3.34 2.91
N PHE A 47 8.00 -2.90 1.79
CA PHE A 47 8.38 -3.35 0.46
C PHE A 47 8.70 -2.17 -0.42
N LEU A 48 9.63 -2.37 -1.34
CA LEU A 48 9.88 -1.36 -2.36
C LEU A 48 9.87 -1.97 -3.75
N TRP A 49 9.48 -1.15 -4.70
CA TRP A 49 9.51 -1.45 -6.12
C TRP A 49 10.68 -0.68 -6.72
N GLU A 50 11.61 -1.41 -7.34
CA GLU A 50 12.82 -0.84 -7.92
C GLU A 50 12.84 -0.99 -9.42
N ASP A 51 13.39 0.02 -10.10
CA ASP A 51 13.69 -0.05 -11.51
C ASP A 51 15.10 0.51 -11.73
N ALA A 52 15.99 -0.33 -12.26
CA ALA A 52 17.37 0.03 -12.53
C ALA A 52 18.08 0.67 -11.31
N GLY A 53 17.85 0.10 -10.13
CA GLY A 53 18.45 0.57 -8.88
C GLY A 53 17.77 1.77 -8.26
N GLN A 54 16.71 2.30 -8.87
CA GLN A 54 15.97 3.43 -8.34
C GLN A 54 14.69 2.96 -7.66
N ALA A 55 14.49 3.38 -6.42
CA ALA A 55 13.22 3.14 -5.72
C ALA A 55 12.15 4.03 -6.32
N ALA A 56 11.09 3.42 -6.82
CA ALA A 56 9.99 4.13 -7.46
C ALA A 56 8.65 3.89 -6.78
N GLY A 57 8.57 2.91 -5.91
CA GLY A 57 7.37 2.65 -5.12
C GLY A 57 7.74 2.10 -3.76
N ILE A 58 6.95 2.46 -2.74
CA ILE A 58 7.13 2.01 -1.36
C ILE A 58 5.78 1.66 -0.76
N LEU A 59 5.75 0.64 0.10
CA LEU A 59 4.52 0.20 0.74
C LEU A 59 4.85 -0.42 2.10
N ILE A 60 4.04 -0.07 3.11
CA ILE A 60 4.07 -0.70 4.43
C ILE A 60 2.73 -1.40 4.64
N PHE A 61 2.78 -2.64 5.11
CA PHE A 61 1.60 -3.46 5.32
C PHE A 61 1.57 -3.99 6.76
N SER A 62 0.37 -4.02 7.36
CA SER A 62 0.15 -4.62 8.67
C SER A 62 -0.73 -5.85 8.49
N PRO A 63 -0.16 -7.07 8.61
CA PRO A 63 -0.91 -8.29 8.33
C PRO A 63 -2.05 -8.58 9.32
N GLU A 64 -1.92 -8.17 10.58
CA GLU A 64 -2.96 -8.42 11.59
C GLU A 64 -4.29 -7.75 11.22
N SER A 65 -4.22 -6.56 10.65
CA SER A 65 -5.41 -5.80 10.23
C SER A 65 -5.62 -5.85 8.72
N ALA A 66 -4.74 -6.51 7.99
CA ALA A 66 -4.71 -6.51 6.53
C ALA A 66 -4.72 -5.07 5.96
N ALA A 67 -4.01 -4.17 6.61
CA ALA A 67 -4.01 -2.76 6.28
C ALA A 67 -2.76 -2.35 5.51
N ILE A 68 -2.96 -1.61 4.43
CA ILE A 68 -1.89 -0.88 3.78
C ILE A 68 -1.72 0.41 4.57
N ASP A 69 -0.68 0.45 5.40
CA ASP A 69 -0.44 1.58 6.29
C ASP A 69 0.14 2.78 5.54
N PHE A 70 0.86 2.53 4.47
CA PHE A 70 1.46 3.57 3.66
C PHE A 70 1.71 3.06 2.26
N ILE A 71 1.48 3.90 1.26
CA ILE A 71 1.91 3.65 -0.10
C ILE A 71 2.35 4.98 -0.72
N GLY A 72 3.48 4.95 -1.41
CA GLY A 72 3.98 6.08 -2.16
C GLY A 72 4.52 5.62 -3.50
N ILE A 73 4.16 6.32 -4.56
CA ILE A 73 4.64 6.01 -5.90
C ILE A 73 5.27 7.26 -6.49
N HIS A 74 6.48 7.13 -6.97
CA HIS A 74 7.20 8.24 -7.59
C HIS A 74 6.37 8.83 -8.73
N PRO A 75 6.21 10.16 -8.81
CA PRO A 75 5.33 10.78 -9.80
C PRO A 75 5.61 10.37 -11.24
N GLN A 76 6.87 10.15 -11.59
CA GLN A 76 7.26 9.75 -12.96
C GLN A 76 6.90 8.30 -13.28
N TYR A 77 6.52 7.49 -12.27
CA TYR A 77 6.23 6.08 -12.45
C TYR A 77 4.75 5.73 -12.27
N ARG A 78 3.88 6.73 -12.17
CA ARG A 78 2.44 6.51 -11.89
C ARG A 78 1.72 5.66 -12.93
N LYS A 79 2.24 5.63 -14.17
CA LYS A 79 1.61 4.86 -15.26
C LYS A 79 2.09 3.41 -15.34
N GLN A 80 2.93 2.96 -14.41
CA GLN A 80 3.54 1.62 -14.49
C GLN A 80 2.84 0.55 -13.67
N ASN A 81 1.62 0.80 -13.23
CA ASN A 81 0.82 -0.18 -12.48
C ASN A 81 1.52 -0.71 -11.23
N ILE A 82 2.30 0.13 -10.56
CA ILE A 82 3.07 -0.27 -9.38
C ILE A 82 2.14 -0.68 -8.24
N PHE A 83 1.04 0.04 -8.05
CA PHE A 83 0.09 -0.30 -6.99
C PHE A 83 -0.49 -1.70 -7.21
N SER A 84 -0.87 -2.03 -8.44
CA SER A 84 -1.35 -3.38 -8.78
C SER A 84 -0.29 -4.44 -8.50
N ALA A 85 0.97 -4.15 -8.80
CA ALA A 85 2.07 -5.07 -8.53
C ALA A 85 2.23 -5.31 -7.03
N PHE A 86 2.12 -4.27 -6.22
CA PHE A 86 2.13 -4.42 -4.76
C PHE A 86 0.97 -5.27 -4.27
N LEU A 87 -0.23 -5.05 -4.77
CA LEU A 87 -1.40 -5.83 -4.37
C LEU A 87 -1.21 -7.32 -4.69
N ASN A 88 -0.67 -7.62 -5.85
CA ASN A 88 -0.37 -9.00 -6.22
C ASN A 88 0.67 -9.62 -5.28
N ARG A 89 1.69 -8.85 -4.93
CA ARG A 89 2.71 -9.33 -3.99
C ARG A 89 2.11 -9.59 -2.61
N LEU A 90 1.24 -8.70 -2.13
CA LEU A 90 0.57 -8.89 -0.83
C LEU A 90 -0.31 -10.15 -0.81
N ARG A 91 -0.99 -10.43 -1.91
CA ARG A 91 -1.79 -11.66 -2.02
C ARG A 91 -0.92 -12.91 -1.92
N MET A 92 0.26 -12.87 -2.49
CA MET A 92 1.20 -13.99 -2.43
C MET A 92 1.83 -14.14 -1.06
N GLU A 93 2.21 -13.04 -0.43
CA GLU A 93 2.85 -13.06 0.89
C GLU A 93 1.86 -13.37 2.01
N TYR A 94 0.61 -12.95 1.87
CA TYR A 94 -0.40 -13.05 2.92
C TYR A 94 -1.67 -13.71 2.38
N PRO A 95 -1.59 -14.99 2.01
CA PRO A 95 -2.73 -15.66 1.35
C PRO A 95 -3.95 -15.86 2.24
N SER A 96 -3.80 -15.72 3.56
CA SER A 96 -4.94 -15.82 4.47
C SER A 96 -5.77 -14.55 4.56
N CYS A 97 -5.29 -13.44 4.02
CA CYS A 97 -6.07 -12.20 4.02
C CYS A 97 -7.27 -12.34 3.08
N ARG A 98 -8.46 -11.98 3.59
CA ARG A 98 -9.70 -12.01 2.82
C ARG A 98 -10.05 -10.66 2.20
N ARG A 99 -9.39 -9.61 2.65
CA ARG A 99 -9.56 -8.27 2.13
C ARG A 99 -8.35 -7.44 2.55
N PHE A 100 -8.10 -6.40 1.78
CA PHE A 100 -7.14 -5.36 2.17
C PHE A 100 -7.89 -4.09 2.51
N GLN A 101 -7.33 -3.29 3.39
CA GLN A 101 -7.89 -1.99 3.71
C GLN A 101 -6.82 -0.91 3.60
N ILE A 102 -7.26 0.28 3.27
CA ILE A 102 -6.43 1.47 3.23
C ILE A 102 -7.30 2.67 3.59
N THR A 103 -6.72 3.64 4.27
CA THR A 103 -7.41 4.87 4.64
C THR A 103 -6.89 6.02 3.78
N THR A 104 -7.79 6.85 3.30
CA THR A 104 -7.44 7.98 2.46
C THR A 104 -8.37 9.17 2.72
N TYR A 105 -8.32 10.17 1.88
CA TYR A 105 -9.12 11.38 1.98
C TYR A 105 -10.61 11.07 1.84
N ARG A 106 -11.44 11.93 2.42
CA ARG A 106 -12.88 11.88 2.19
C ARG A 106 -13.22 12.41 0.80
N ASP A 107 -14.43 12.09 0.35
CA ASP A 107 -14.96 12.64 -0.89
C ASP A 107 -15.02 14.16 -0.78
N GLN A 108 -14.73 14.85 -1.87
CA GLN A 108 -14.69 16.30 -1.98
C GLN A 108 -13.53 16.98 -1.23
N ASP A 109 -12.62 16.23 -0.64
CA ASP A 109 -11.44 16.82 -0.02
C ASP A 109 -10.50 17.35 -1.10
N LYS A 110 -10.27 18.65 -1.10
CA LYS A 110 -9.44 19.31 -2.11
C LYS A 110 -7.97 18.94 -2.01
N ALA A 111 -7.54 18.39 -0.88
CA ALA A 111 -6.16 17.94 -0.71
C ALA A 111 -5.88 16.61 -1.42
N ASP A 112 -6.93 15.87 -1.81
CA ASP A 112 -6.77 14.60 -2.49
C ASP A 112 -6.21 14.80 -3.91
N PRO A 113 -5.00 14.34 -4.20
CA PRO A 113 -4.43 14.47 -5.55
C PRO A 113 -4.96 13.44 -6.55
N GLY A 114 -5.98 12.67 -6.20
CA GLY A 114 -6.55 11.62 -7.03
C GLY A 114 -6.46 10.22 -6.43
N TYR A 115 -6.12 10.11 -5.15
CA TYR A 115 -5.97 8.80 -4.50
C TYR A 115 -7.28 8.02 -4.45
N ARG A 116 -8.39 8.69 -4.14
CA ARG A 116 -9.71 8.02 -4.14
C ARG A 116 -10.03 7.43 -5.51
N ARG A 117 -9.78 8.19 -6.57
CA ARG A 117 -10.03 7.73 -7.93
C ARG A 117 -9.18 6.50 -8.27
N ASP A 118 -7.92 6.52 -7.88
CA ASP A 118 -7.02 5.40 -8.13
C ASP A 118 -7.46 4.14 -7.38
N LEU A 119 -7.91 4.29 -6.14
CA LEU A 119 -8.43 3.17 -5.35
C LEU A 119 -9.67 2.57 -6.00
N LEU A 120 -10.59 3.41 -6.46
CA LEU A 120 -11.80 2.93 -7.14
C LEU A 120 -11.45 2.16 -8.42
N ARG A 121 -10.48 2.63 -9.18
CA ARG A 121 -10.03 1.92 -10.39
C ARG A 121 -9.45 0.55 -10.08
N LEU A 122 -8.79 0.41 -8.94
CA LEU A 122 -8.20 -0.86 -8.51
C LEU A 122 -9.23 -1.81 -7.90
N GLY A 123 -10.48 -1.37 -7.76
CA GLY A 123 -11.56 -2.20 -7.22
C GLY A 123 -11.81 -2.01 -5.74
N PHE A 124 -11.13 -1.07 -5.09
CA PHE A 124 -11.45 -0.75 -3.70
C PHE A 124 -12.81 -0.08 -3.61
N LEU A 125 -13.51 -0.35 -2.52
CA LEU A 125 -14.84 0.18 -2.26
C LEU A 125 -14.81 1.10 -1.04
N PRO A 126 -15.48 2.27 -1.10
CA PRO A 126 -15.56 3.16 0.06
C PRO A 126 -16.29 2.45 1.20
N ASP A 127 -15.80 2.66 2.41
CA ASP A 127 -16.34 2.05 3.61
C ASP A 127 -16.53 3.13 4.68
N ARG A 128 -16.12 2.87 5.89
CA ARG A 128 -16.37 3.71 7.06
C ARG A 128 -15.67 5.05 6.99
N LEU A 129 -16.36 6.10 7.43
CA LEU A 129 -15.73 7.40 7.69
C LEU A 129 -14.99 7.35 9.02
N LEU A 130 -13.79 7.88 9.03
CA LEU A 130 -12.91 7.88 10.19
C LEU A 130 -12.35 9.28 10.42
N THR A 131 -11.66 9.44 11.54
CA THR A 131 -10.84 10.63 11.82
C THR A 131 -9.50 10.13 12.32
N GLU A 132 -8.42 10.51 11.64
CA GLU A 132 -7.07 10.12 11.99
C GLU A 132 -6.25 11.36 12.27
N TYR A 133 -5.64 11.42 13.48
CA TYR A 133 -4.84 12.57 13.91
C TYR A 133 -5.61 13.89 13.78
N GLY A 134 -6.93 13.84 14.04
CA GLY A 134 -7.80 15.00 13.90
C GLY A 134 -8.22 15.32 12.48
N TYR A 135 -7.80 14.54 11.49
CA TYR A 135 -8.11 14.78 10.07
C TYR A 135 -9.21 13.82 9.60
N PRO A 136 -10.25 14.33 8.89
CA PRO A 136 -11.31 13.47 8.36
C PRO A 136 -10.80 12.56 7.25
N THR A 137 -11.02 11.26 7.40
CA THR A 137 -10.56 10.25 6.43
C THR A 137 -11.68 9.27 6.11
N GLN A 138 -11.42 8.39 5.17
CA GLN A 138 -12.33 7.30 4.84
C GLN A 138 -11.54 6.03 4.58
N ARG A 139 -12.02 4.93 5.15
CA ARG A 139 -11.48 3.60 4.89
C ARG A 139 -12.02 3.08 3.56
N PHE A 140 -11.16 2.43 2.78
CA PHE A 140 -11.52 1.70 1.58
C PHE A 140 -11.17 0.23 1.77
N LEU A 141 -11.97 -0.64 1.21
CA LEU A 141 -11.77 -2.09 1.30
C LEU A 141 -11.63 -2.69 -0.09
N LEU A 142 -10.67 -3.60 -0.23
CA LEU A 142 -10.53 -4.40 -1.44
C LEU A 142 -10.82 -5.85 -1.06
N PRO A 143 -11.99 -6.38 -1.41
CA PRO A 143 -12.26 -7.80 -1.19
C PRO A 143 -11.32 -8.65 -2.04
N ILE A 144 -10.75 -9.68 -1.42
CA ILE A 144 -9.92 -10.64 -2.13
C ILE A 144 -10.81 -11.82 -2.46
N SER A 145 -10.97 -12.06 -3.75
CA SER A 145 -11.84 -13.12 -4.20
C SER A 145 -11.31 -14.49 -3.77
N PRO A 146 -12.15 -15.37 -3.21
CA PRO A 146 -11.75 -16.76 -2.93
C PRO A 146 -11.60 -17.59 -4.21
N GLN A 147 -11.76 -16.99 -5.36
CA GLN A 147 -11.71 -17.66 -6.64
C GLN A 147 -10.41 -18.42 -6.89
N GLU A 148 -9.29 -17.94 -6.36
CA GLU A 148 -8.01 -18.60 -6.54
C GLU A 148 -7.96 -19.94 -5.81
N GLU A 149 -8.44 -19.99 -4.57
CA GLU A 149 -8.56 -21.25 -3.82
C GLU A 149 -9.52 -22.19 -4.50
N PHE A 150 -10.64 -21.66 -4.95
CA PHE A 150 -11.64 -22.44 -5.67
C PHE A 150 -11.10 -22.99 -6.99
N THR A 151 -10.35 -22.18 -7.71
CA THR A 151 -9.73 -22.59 -8.97
C THR A 151 -8.69 -23.69 -8.75
N CYS A 152 -7.87 -23.56 -7.72
CA CYS A 152 -6.90 -24.58 -7.35
C CYS A 152 -7.58 -25.89 -6.95
N ALA A 153 -8.63 -25.80 -6.14
CA ALA A 153 -9.42 -26.97 -5.75
C ALA A 153 -10.05 -27.64 -6.94
N ARG A 154 -10.57 -26.89 -7.88
CA ARG A 154 -11.14 -27.43 -9.12
C ARG A 154 -10.11 -28.20 -9.95
N LYS A 155 -8.92 -27.63 -10.11
CA LYS A 155 -7.86 -28.29 -10.84
C LYS A 155 -7.50 -29.63 -10.21
N SER A 156 -7.49 -29.68 -8.90
CA SER A 156 -7.25 -30.92 -8.18
C SER A 156 -8.36 -31.93 -8.39
N PHE A 157 -9.56 -31.47 -8.62
CA PHE A 157 -10.74 -32.30 -8.70
C PHE A 157 -10.87 -33.05 -10.02
N TYR A 158 -10.32 -32.51 -11.09
CA TYR A 158 -10.47 -33.07 -12.42
C TYR A 158 -9.36 -33.99 -12.83
N PHE A 159 -8.51 -34.31 -11.89
CA PHE A 159 -7.38 -35.22 -12.12
C PHE A 159 -7.32 -36.31 -11.07
#